data_8bdfd8f2a635a03e8038394c3f55a748
#
_entry.id   8bdfd8f2a635a03e8038394c3f55a748
#
_cell.length_a   1.000
_cell.length_b   1.000
_cell.length_c   1.000
_cell.angle_alpha   90.00
_cell.angle_beta   90.00
_cell.angle_gamma   90.00
#
_symmetry.space_group_name_H-M   'P 1'
#
loop_
_entity.id
_entity.type
_entity.pdbx_description
1 polymer ?
#
loop_
_entity_poly.entity_id
_entity_poly.type
_entity_poly.pdbx_seq_one_letter_code
_entity_poly.pdbx_strand_id
1 'polypeptide(L)'
;MTDGALGVAVVGFGWMGRVHAQAYARVPHHFPGAPRVRLVAVADDVPGRAEGAAAQFGFGAFRVDWRELLDDPAVQAVSVTVPNFLHREVGAAFVAAGTHVWIEKPVGLSASEARALAGSSVQVAVGFNYRNAPAVARARELLLGGHIGKVTHARFRLHSDYAAHPDGALTWRYSRERGGNGVLGDLGSHGVDLIRYLLGEISAVVADTAIFIPTRPRPSGATSGHERGSGEPGPVENEDWFGALLRMDSGARVVLEASRVAVAEQNSYGFEIHGTAGALFWDFRRMGELGVGTGASPQDVPVHTIFAAPLDGDFAAFQPGAGIPMSFDDLKVIEAYRFLRSIADGGTSHGATIDDAIRSAEALDAIGRSAETGGWVSVPR
;
A
#
# COMPACT_ATOMS: atom_id res chain seq x y z
N MET A 1 -25.84 26.16 -3.73
CA MET A 1 -26.34 24.89 -4.25
C MET A 1 -25.13 23.98 -4.45
N THR A 2 -24.98 22.96 -3.64
CA THR A 2 -23.93 21.94 -3.81
C THR A 2 -24.31 21.14 -5.06
N ASP A 3 -23.48 21.14 -6.06
CA ASP A 3 -23.70 20.49 -7.37
C ASP A 3 -23.64 18.95 -7.33
N GLY A 4 -23.83 18.34 -6.16
CA GLY A 4 -23.78 16.90 -5.92
C GLY A 4 -22.35 16.31 -5.95
N ALA A 5 -21.32 17.14 -5.97
CA ALA A 5 -19.93 16.68 -5.93
C ALA A 5 -19.48 16.44 -4.48
N LEU A 6 -18.82 15.31 -4.22
CA LEU A 6 -18.21 14.99 -2.94
C LEU A 6 -17.03 15.92 -2.65
N GLY A 7 -17.03 16.59 -1.51
CA GLY A 7 -15.93 17.45 -1.08
C GLY A 7 -14.80 16.63 -0.49
N VAL A 8 -13.61 16.75 -1.06
CA VAL A 8 -12.41 15.99 -0.64
C VAL A 8 -11.30 16.93 -0.20
N ALA A 9 -10.65 16.59 0.92
CA ALA A 9 -9.41 17.22 1.36
C ALA A 9 -8.22 16.23 1.27
N VAL A 10 -7.01 16.77 1.22
CA VAL A 10 -5.76 15.98 1.30
C VAL A 10 -4.90 16.53 2.43
N VAL A 11 -4.47 15.65 3.33
CA VAL A 11 -3.62 15.98 4.49
C VAL A 11 -2.26 15.30 4.33
N GLY A 12 -1.19 16.14 4.29
CA GLY A 12 0.16 15.73 3.92
C GLY A 12 0.34 15.77 2.40
N PHE A 13 1.16 16.71 1.89
CA PHE A 13 1.34 16.89 0.45
C PHE A 13 2.77 16.57 -0.01
N GLY A 14 3.30 15.43 0.47
CA GLY A 14 4.48 14.79 -0.08
C GLY A 14 4.20 14.11 -1.43
N TRP A 15 5.00 13.09 -1.77
CA TRP A 15 4.79 12.32 -3.00
C TRP A 15 3.38 11.70 -3.08
N MET A 16 2.94 11.01 -2.01
CA MET A 16 1.62 10.35 -2.03
C MET A 16 0.44 11.32 -2.04
N GLY A 17 0.56 12.49 -1.41
CA GLY A 17 -0.48 13.52 -1.49
C GLY A 17 -0.69 14.02 -2.93
N ARG A 18 0.39 14.19 -3.69
CA ARG A 18 0.33 14.51 -5.13
C ARG A 18 -0.36 13.39 -5.91
N VAL A 19 0.02 12.13 -5.65
CA VAL A 19 -0.55 10.96 -6.34
C VAL A 19 -2.04 10.84 -6.07
N HIS A 20 -2.49 11.06 -4.83
CA HIS A 20 -3.92 11.06 -4.49
C HIS A 20 -4.69 12.21 -5.18
N ALA A 21 -4.14 13.42 -5.18
CA ALA A 21 -4.76 14.55 -5.88
C ALA A 21 -4.89 14.28 -7.39
N GLN A 22 -3.85 13.74 -8.02
CA GLN A 22 -3.86 13.33 -9.43
C GLN A 22 -4.87 12.20 -9.69
N ALA A 23 -4.97 11.23 -8.77
CA ALA A 23 -5.94 10.15 -8.89
C ALA A 23 -7.38 10.70 -8.93
N TYR A 24 -7.75 11.57 -7.99
CA TYR A 24 -9.08 12.20 -8.00
C TYR A 24 -9.36 12.99 -9.27
N ALA A 25 -8.39 13.74 -9.77
CA ALA A 25 -8.54 14.48 -11.03
C ALA A 25 -8.74 13.57 -12.25
N ARG A 26 -8.13 12.38 -12.24
CA ARG A 26 -8.19 11.41 -13.34
C ARG A 26 -9.42 10.50 -13.31
N VAL A 27 -10.01 10.23 -12.13
CA VAL A 27 -11.17 9.33 -12.00
C VAL A 27 -12.29 9.63 -13.00
N PRO A 28 -12.76 10.89 -13.20
CA PRO A 28 -13.85 11.17 -14.14
C PRO A 28 -13.53 10.84 -15.60
N HIS A 29 -12.24 10.86 -15.97
CA HIS A 29 -11.80 10.57 -17.34
C HIS A 29 -11.77 9.08 -17.64
N HIS A 30 -11.52 8.25 -16.62
CA HIS A 30 -11.49 6.79 -16.75
C HIS A 30 -12.84 6.15 -16.42
N PHE A 31 -13.57 6.71 -15.45
CA PHE A 31 -14.82 6.18 -14.93
C PHE A 31 -15.95 7.23 -15.00
N PRO A 32 -16.58 7.41 -16.17
CA PRO A 32 -17.60 8.47 -16.36
C PRO A 32 -18.81 8.41 -15.40
N GLY A 33 -19.09 7.22 -14.83
CA GLY A 33 -20.16 7.02 -13.82
C GLY A 33 -19.70 7.18 -12.37
N ALA A 34 -18.43 7.56 -12.12
CA ALA A 34 -17.93 7.76 -10.77
C ALA A 34 -18.58 8.99 -10.09
N PRO A 35 -18.69 9.00 -8.75
CA PRO A 35 -19.08 10.19 -8.02
C PRO A 35 -18.15 11.37 -8.36
N ARG A 36 -18.75 12.53 -8.61
CA ARG A 36 -17.99 13.75 -8.88
C ARG A 36 -17.27 14.21 -7.62
N VAL A 37 -16.04 14.68 -7.76
CA VAL A 37 -15.19 15.15 -6.66
C VAL A 37 -14.88 16.64 -6.83
N ARG A 38 -14.88 17.36 -5.72
CA ARG A 38 -14.35 18.71 -5.61
C ARG A 38 -13.24 18.72 -4.59
N LEU A 39 -12.03 19.13 -5.00
CA LEU A 39 -10.89 19.30 -4.11
C LEU A 39 -11.13 20.57 -3.26
N VAL A 40 -11.55 20.38 -2.00
CA VAL A 40 -11.94 21.46 -1.08
C VAL A 40 -10.72 22.14 -0.50
N ALA A 41 -9.83 21.35 0.09
CA ALA A 41 -8.67 21.89 0.78
C ALA A 41 -7.50 20.92 0.79
N VAL A 42 -6.30 21.47 0.93
CA VAL A 42 -5.06 20.71 1.18
C VAL A 42 -4.41 21.25 2.46
N ALA A 43 -3.88 20.35 3.30
CA ALA A 43 -3.13 20.73 4.51
C ALA A 43 -1.74 20.10 4.50
N ASP A 44 -0.71 20.91 4.81
CA ASP A 44 0.68 20.46 4.99
C ASP A 44 1.43 21.49 5.87
N ASP A 45 2.20 21.00 6.85
CA ASP A 45 2.93 21.81 7.81
C ASP A 45 4.25 22.39 7.29
N VAL A 46 4.69 21.96 6.09
CA VAL A 46 5.89 22.52 5.45
C VAL A 46 5.54 23.84 4.78
N PRO A 47 6.25 24.95 5.13
CA PRO A 47 5.96 26.28 4.60
C PRO A 47 5.85 26.32 3.07
N GLY A 48 4.77 26.90 2.55
CA GLY A 48 4.49 27.06 1.11
C GLY A 48 4.05 25.81 0.37
N ARG A 49 4.16 24.61 0.95
CA ARG A 49 3.82 23.35 0.27
C ARG A 49 2.32 23.25 0.00
N ALA A 50 1.49 23.52 1.01
CA ALA A 50 0.03 23.49 0.87
C ALA A 50 -0.47 24.59 -0.10
N GLU A 51 0.08 25.80 -0.04
CA GLU A 51 -0.26 26.89 -0.94
C GLU A 51 0.08 26.56 -2.40
N GLY A 52 1.30 26.08 -2.63
CA GLY A 52 1.74 25.64 -3.97
C GLY A 52 0.89 24.48 -4.50
N ALA A 53 0.50 23.55 -3.64
CA ALA A 53 -0.39 22.45 -3.99
C ALA A 53 -1.79 22.95 -4.36
N ALA A 54 -2.35 23.89 -3.59
CA ALA A 54 -3.66 24.48 -3.89
C ALA A 54 -3.68 25.14 -5.27
N ALA A 55 -2.65 25.94 -5.58
CA ALA A 55 -2.52 26.58 -6.87
C ALA A 55 -2.36 25.57 -8.03
N GLN A 56 -1.53 24.54 -7.82
CA GLN A 56 -1.20 23.57 -8.88
C GLN A 56 -2.36 22.59 -9.20
N PHE A 57 -3.10 22.14 -8.16
CA PHE A 57 -4.10 21.10 -8.28
C PHE A 57 -5.54 21.61 -8.20
N GLY A 58 -5.73 22.90 -7.97
CA GLY A 58 -7.06 23.53 -7.95
C GLY A 58 -7.85 23.26 -6.67
N PHE A 59 -7.16 23.10 -5.52
CA PHE A 59 -7.87 23.08 -4.25
C PHE A 59 -8.48 24.43 -3.93
N GLY A 60 -9.68 24.44 -3.37
CA GLY A 60 -10.39 25.66 -3.01
C GLY A 60 -9.73 26.45 -1.88
N ALA A 61 -8.94 25.80 -1.02
CA ALA A 61 -8.24 26.39 0.11
C ALA A 61 -6.97 25.60 0.46
N PHE A 62 -6.08 26.23 1.24
CA PHE A 62 -4.96 25.55 1.89
C PHE A 62 -4.91 25.85 3.38
N ARG A 63 -4.31 24.95 4.16
CA ARG A 63 -4.11 25.08 5.61
C ARG A 63 -2.70 24.63 5.98
N VAL A 64 -2.17 25.17 7.07
CA VAL A 64 -0.93 24.70 7.70
C VAL A 64 -1.26 23.64 8.76
N ASP A 65 -2.31 23.83 9.52
CA ASP A 65 -2.82 22.86 10.49
C ASP A 65 -4.04 22.10 9.91
N TRP A 66 -3.91 20.79 9.79
CA TRP A 66 -4.98 19.92 9.30
C TRP A 66 -6.22 19.91 10.19
N ARG A 67 -6.07 20.29 11.48
CA ARG A 67 -7.19 20.33 12.43
C ARG A 67 -8.26 21.33 12.03
N GLU A 68 -7.88 22.37 11.32
CA GLU A 68 -8.82 23.35 10.77
C GLU A 68 -9.82 22.76 9.77
N LEU A 69 -9.57 21.54 9.27
CA LEU A 69 -10.43 20.84 8.32
C LEU A 69 -11.49 19.95 9.01
N LEU A 70 -11.37 19.68 10.31
CA LEU A 70 -12.26 18.76 11.02
C LEU A 70 -13.69 19.30 11.11
N ASP A 71 -13.84 20.60 11.26
CA ASP A 71 -15.12 21.27 11.40
C ASP A 71 -15.63 21.90 10.10
N ASP A 72 -14.92 21.69 8.98
CA ASP A 72 -15.34 22.20 7.67
C ASP A 72 -16.40 21.27 7.05
N PRO A 73 -17.68 21.68 6.99
CA PRO A 73 -18.76 20.85 6.44
C PRO A 73 -18.61 20.56 4.94
N ALA A 74 -17.73 21.26 4.26
CA ALA A 74 -17.41 21.00 2.86
C ALA A 74 -16.47 19.78 2.69
N VAL A 75 -15.80 19.33 3.76
CA VAL A 75 -14.90 18.18 3.76
C VAL A 75 -15.68 16.92 4.15
N GLN A 76 -16.13 16.16 3.16
CA GLN A 76 -16.89 14.93 3.35
C GLN A 76 -16.00 13.68 3.31
N ALA A 77 -14.85 13.78 2.65
CA ALA A 77 -13.84 12.75 2.60
C ALA A 77 -12.43 13.34 2.66
N VAL A 78 -11.48 12.59 3.19
CA VAL A 78 -10.08 13.01 3.33
C VAL A 78 -9.12 11.92 2.86
N SER A 79 -8.07 12.33 2.14
CA SER A 79 -6.87 11.52 1.94
C SER A 79 -5.84 11.83 3.01
N VAL A 80 -5.40 10.81 3.74
CA VAL A 80 -4.36 10.91 4.78
C VAL A 80 -3.06 10.33 4.23
N THR A 81 -2.11 11.21 3.93
CA THR A 81 -0.82 10.89 3.29
C THR A 81 0.37 11.50 4.03
N VAL A 82 0.19 11.70 5.33
CA VAL A 82 1.19 12.19 6.27
C VAL A 82 2.26 11.13 6.58
N PRO A 83 3.34 11.44 7.31
CA PRO A 83 4.26 10.42 7.84
C PRO A 83 3.56 9.39 8.75
N ASN A 84 4.07 8.15 8.78
CA ASN A 84 3.45 7.01 9.46
C ASN A 84 3.01 7.28 10.91
N PHE A 85 3.82 7.99 11.68
CA PHE A 85 3.54 8.31 13.10
C PHE A 85 2.34 9.25 13.31
N LEU A 86 1.88 9.91 12.25
CA LEU A 86 0.68 10.76 12.28
C LEU A 86 -0.57 10.05 11.75
N HIS A 87 -0.43 8.88 11.12
CA HIS A 87 -1.56 8.17 10.50
C HIS A 87 -2.69 7.90 11.50
N ARG A 88 -2.35 7.39 12.71
CA ARG A 88 -3.34 7.13 13.75
C ARG A 88 -4.05 8.42 14.20
N GLU A 89 -3.27 9.47 14.53
CA GLU A 89 -3.82 10.72 15.05
C GLU A 89 -4.76 11.37 14.04
N VAL A 90 -4.27 11.57 12.82
CA VAL A 90 -5.03 12.24 11.76
C VAL A 90 -6.22 11.39 11.30
N GLY A 91 -6.00 10.10 11.02
CA GLY A 91 -7.04 9.21 10.55
C GLY A 91 -8.18 9.05 11.57
N ALA A 92 -7.87 8.81 12.84
CA ALA A 92 -8.88 8.65 13.89
C ALA A 92 -9.67 9.94 14.16
N ALA A 93 -9.03 11.12 14.05
CA ALA A 93 -9.72 12.40 14.21
C ALA A 93 -10.79 12.61 13.12
N PHE A 94 -10.47 12.35 11.85
CA PHE A 94 -11.43 12.45 10.74
C PHE A 94 -12.54 11.39 10.83
N VAL A 95 -12.21 10.16 11.22
CA VAL A 95 -13.19 9.11 11.49
C VAL A 95 -14.19 9.56 12.59
N ALA A 96 -13.68 10.14 13.68
CA ALA A 96 -14.49 10.66 14.78
C ALA A 96 -15.36 11.87 14.36
N ALA A 97 -14.88 12.68 13.42
CA ALA A 97 -15.63 13.79 12.83
C ALA A 97 -16.71 13.33 11.81
N GLY A 98 -16.80 12.02 11.52
CA GLY A 98 -17.76 11.50 10.54
C GLY A 98 -17.34 11.65 9.08
N THR A 99 -16.05 11.92 8.83
CA THR A 99 -15.48 12.09 7.50
C THR A 99 -14.97 10.75 6.95
N HIS A 100 -15.28 10.42 5.70
CA HIS A 100 -14.73 9.24 5.03
C HIS A 100 -13.21 9.38 4.82
N VAL A 101 -12.45 8.29 4.99
CA VAL A 101 -10.99 8.33 5.00
C VAL A 101 -10.39 7.39 3.95
N TRP A 102 -9.50 7.91 3.12
CA TRP A 102 -8.55 7.12 2.33
C TRP A 102 -7.16 7.36 2.88
N ILE A 103 -6.60 6.37 3.57
CA ILE A 103 -5.33 6.48 4.30
C ILE A 103 -4.24 5.64 3.66
N GLU A 104 -3.01 6.18 3.62
CA GLU A 104 -1.85 5.41 3.18
C GLU A 104 -1.43 4.35 4.20
N LYS A 105 -0.80 3.33 3.67
CA LYS A 105 -0.19 2.25 4.46
C LYS A 105 1.20 2.66 5.00
N PRO A 106 1.66 2.07 6.11
CA PRO A 106 0.91 1.29 7.10
C PRO A 106 -0.03 2.20 7.88
N VAL A 107 -1.19 1.68 8.27
CA VAL A 107 -2.14 2.44 9.10
C VAL A 107 -1.65 2.45 10.55
N GLY A 108 -0.80 3.43 10.88
CA GLY A 108 -0.12 3.50 12.17
C GLY A 108 1.15 2.64 12.25
N LEU A 109 1.76 2.60 13.43
CA LEU A 109 3.02 1.90 13.70
C LEU A 109 2.82 0.48 14.26
N SER A 110 1.56 0.08 14.52
CA SER A 110 1.19 -1.22 15.07
C SER A 110 -0.27 -1.58 14.77
N ALA A 111 -0.64 -2.83 14.97
CA ALA A 111 -2.03 -3.28 14.86
C ALA A 111 -2.97 -2.55 15.86
N SER A 112 -2.47 -2.20 17.03
CA SER A 112 -3.26 -1.46 18.03
C SER A 112 -3.59 -0.04 17.55
N GLU A 113 -2.69 0.61 16.84
CA GLU A 113 -2.92 1.93 16.25
C GLU A 113 -3.91 1.87 15.07
N ALA A 114 -3.79 0.85 14.21
CA ALA A 114 -4.73 0.63 13.11
C ALA A 114 -6.16 0.44 13.62
N ARG A 115 -6.35 -0.27 14.74
CA ARG A 115 -7.68 -0.46 15.34
C ARG A 115 -8.36 0.84 15.78
N ALA A 116 -7.62 1.92 16.00
CA ALA A 116 -8.21 3.22 16.35
C ALA A 116 -9.12 3.81 15.24
N LEU A 117 -8.99 3.31 14.01
CA LEU A 117 -9.80 3.74 12.87
C LEU A 117 -10.97 2.79 12.57
N ALA A 118 -11.10 1.69 13.34
CA ALA A 118 -12.15 0.68 13.13
C ALA A 118 -13.46 1.03 13.84
N GLY A 119 -14.54 0.32 13.46
CA GLY A 119 -15.83 0.38 14.17
C GLY A 119 -16.66 1.64 13.91
N SER A 120 -16.35 2.40 12.88
CA SER A 120 -17.08 3.61 12.49
C SER A 120 -18.10 3.34 11.38
N SER A 121 -19.04 4.27 11.20
CA SER A 121 -20.01 4.25 10.11
C SER A 121 -19.47 4.84 8.80
N VAL A 122 -18.27 5.43 8.82
CA VAL A 122 -17.64 6.01 7.65
C VAL A 122 -16.80 4.97 6.89
N GLN A 123 -16.60 5.20 5.59
CA GLN A 123 -15.71 4.37 4.80
C GLN A 123 -14.25 4.69 5.12
N VAL A 124 -13.48 3.65 5.46
CA VAL A 124 -12.01 3.75 5.62
C VAL A 124 -11.36 2.82 4.60
N ALA A 125 -10.82 3.40 3.54
CA ALA A 125 -10.04 2.70 2.52
C ALA A 125 -8.54 2.83 2.81
N VAL A 126 -7.78 1.79 2.52
CA VAL A 126 -6.33 1.72 2.81
C VAL A 126 -5.52 1.57 1.53
N GLY A 127 -4.38 2.25 1.46
CA GLY A 127 -3.50 2.38 0.32
C GLY A 127 -2.74 1.11 -0.12
N PHE A 128 -3.38 -0.06 -0.13
CA PHE A 128 -2.80 -1.31 -0.64
C PHE A 128 -3.00 -1.45 -2.15
N ASN A 129 -2.37 -0.56 -2.90
CA ASN A 129 -2.58 -0.39 -4.33
C ASN A 129 -2.20 -1.58 -5.22
N TYR A 130 -1.28 -2.46 -4.80
CA TYR A 130 -0.85 -3.59 -5.64
C TYR A 130 -1.94 -4.64 -5.87
N ARG A 131 -2.98 -4.69 -5.02
CA ARG A 131 -4.20 -5.47 -5.30
C ARG A 131 -4.90 -5.04 -6.59
N ASN A 132 -4.66 -3.79 -7.02
CA ASN A 132 -5.26 -3.20 -8.22
C ASN A 132 -4.44 -3.47 -9.50
N ALA A 133 -3.32 -4.19 -9.41
CA ALA A 133 -2.61 -4.64 -10.60
C ALA A 133 -3.45 -5.71 -11.34
N PRO A 134 -3.66 -5.56 -12.67
CA PRO A 134 -4.56 -6.45 -13.41
C PRO A 134 -4.14 -7.91 -13.34
N ALA A 135 -2.84 -8.19 -13.43
CA ALA A 135 -2.34 -9.57 -13.30
C ALA A 135 -2.54 -10.14 -11.89
N VAL A 136 -2.50 -9.30 -10.83
CA VAL A 136 -2.80 -9.74 -9.45
C VAL A 136 -4.28 -10.08 -9.29
N ALA A 137 -5.18 -9.26 -9.84
CA ALA A 137 -6.60 -9.57 -9.86
C ALA A 137 -6.89 -10.87 -10.61
N ARG A 138 -6.26 -11.07 -11.77
CA ARG A 138 -6.38 -12.31 -12.55
C ARG A 138 -5.82 -13.52 -11.81
N ALA A 139 -4.67 -13.37 -11.14
CA ALA A 139 -4.10 -14.44 -10.31
C ALA A 139 -5.10 -14.86 -9.21
N ARG A 140 -5.75 -13.89 -8.55
CA ARG A 140 -6.78 -14.17 -7.53
C ARG A 140 -7.97 -14.95 -8.10
N GLU A 141 -8.46 -14.59 -9.26
CA GLU A 141 -9.54 -15.32 -9.93
C GLU A 141 -9.15 -16.78 -10.21
N LEU A 142 -7.94 -17.00 -10.74
CA LEU A 142 -7.43 -18.35 -11.03
C LEU A 142 -7.25 -19.17 -9.75
N LEU A 143 -6.80 -18.56 -8.66
CA LEU A 143 -6.68 -19.22 -7.35
C LEU A 143 -8.05 -19.60 -6.78
N LEU A 144 -9.01 -18.68 -6.78
CA LEU A 144 -10.38 -18.94 -6.30
C LEU A 144 -11.10 -19.97 -7.17
N GLY A 145 -10.84 -19.96 -8.48
CA GLY A 145 -11.36 -20.96 -9.42
C GLY A 145 -10.67 -22.33 -9.36
N GLY A 146 -9.67 -22.51 -8.49
CA GLY A 146 -8.96 -23.78 -8.32
C GLY A 146 -8.08 -24.21 -9.50
N HIS A 147 -7.73 -23.29 -10.43
CA HIS A 147 -7.01 -23.59 -11.67
C HIS A 147 -5.62 -24.19 -11.47
N ILE A 148 -4.96 -23.90 -10.33
CA ILE A 148 -3.67 -24.50 -10.00
C ILE A 148 -3.78 -25.58 -8.90
N GLY A 149 -4.99 -25.99 -8.57
CA GLY A 149 -5.25 -26.95 -7.50
C GLY A 149 -5.04 -26.34 -6.09
N LYS A 150 -4.75 -27.17 -5.11
CA LYS A 150 -4.45 -26.71 -3.74
C LYS A 150 -3.06 -26.07 -3.71
N VAL A 151 -2.97 -24.83 -3.20
CA VAL A 151 -1.68 -24.16 -3.03
C VAL A 151 -0.85 -24.90 -1.98
N THR A 152 0.39 -25.23 -2.33
CA THR A 152 1.36 -25.93 -1.48
C THR A 152 2.34 -24.97 -0.86
N HIS A 153 2.95 -24.12 -1.69
CA HIS A 153 3.89 -23.10 -1.23
C HIS A 153 3.94 -21.89 -2.17
N ALA A 154 4.50 -20.80 -1.66
CA ALA A 154 4.70 -19.58 -2.43
C ALA A 154 5.95 -18.82 -1.96
N ARG A 155 6.44 -17.95 -2.82
CA ARG A 155 7.48 -16.97 -2.51
C ARG A 155 7.00 -15.59 -2.93
N PHE A 156 7.19 -14.62 -2.04
CA PHE A 156 6.96 -13.20 -2.30
C PHE A 156 8.25 -12.43 -2.04
N ARG A 157 8.61 -11.51 -2.95
CA ARG A 157 9.76 -10.65 -2.79
C ARG A 157 9.37 -9.19 -3.07
N LEU A 158 9.94 -8.27 -2.27
CA LEU A 158 9.79 -6.84 -2.46
C LEU A 158 11.18 -6.19 -2.27
N HIS A 159 11.96 -6.16 -3.32
CA HIS A 159 13.31 -5.62 -3.31
C HIS A 159 13.35 -4.23 -3.97
N SER A 160 14.05 -3.31 -3.32
CA SER A 160 14.33 -1.98 -3.85
C SER A 160 15.68 -1.48 -3.34
N ASP A 161 16.27 -0.53 -4.03
CA ASP A 161 17.57 0.06 -3.70
C ASP A 161 17.47 1.53 -3.24
N TYR A 162 16.24 2.04 -3.00
CA TYR A 162 16.03 3.47 -2.68
C TYR A 162 16.80 3.95 -1.44
N ALA A 163 17.13 3.05 -0.52
CA ALA A 163 17.89 3.33 0.69
C ALA A 163 19.32 2.77 0.65
N ALA A 164 19.79 2.26 -0.50
CA ALA A 164 21.10 1.61 -0.61
C ALA A 164 22.28 2.59 -0.50
N HIS A 165 22.08 3.88 -0.81
CA HIS A 165 23.16 4.86 -0.69
C HIS A 165 23.41 5.21 0.79
N PRO A 166 24.65 5.05 1.31
CA PRO A 166 24.96 5.32 2.72
C PRO A 166 24.76 6.79 3.12
N ASP A 167 24.95 7.73 2.17
CA ASP A 167 24.72 9.17 2.40
C ASP A 167 23.23 9.58 2.25
N GLY A 168 22.32 8.65 2.09
CA GLY A 168 20.87 8.94 2.14
C GLY A 168 20.52 9.60 3.47
N ALA A 169 19.72 10.69 3.43
CA ALA A 169 19.44 11.49 4.62
C ALA A 169 18.71 10.68 5.71
N LEU A 170 19.15 10.87 6.96
CA LEU A 170 18.48 10.32 8.15
C LEU A 170 17.14 11.02 8.36
N THR A 171 16.08 10.46 7.80
CA THR A 171 14.72 10.98 7.96
C THR A 171 13.96 10.25 9.07
N TRP A 172 12.72 10.64 9.34
CA TRP A 172 11.81 9.98 10.29
C TRP A 172 11.64 8.48 10.01
N ARG A 173 11.82 8.04 8.75
CA ARG A 173 11.70 6.64 8.34
C ARG A 173 12.69 5.70 9.00
N TYR A 174 13.81 6.22 9.48
CA TYR A 174 14.88 5.45 10.11
C TYR A 174 14.83 5.47 11.64
N SER A 175 13.87 6.19 12.23
CA SER A 175 13.61 6.19 13.68
C SER A 175 12.52 5.15 14.01
N ARG A 176 12.74 4.33 15.00
CA ARG A 176 11.76 3.35 15.47
C ARG A 176 10.53 4.03 16.08
N GLU A 177 10.72 5.13 16.78
CA GLU A 177 9.63 5.92 17.36
C GLU A 177 8.70 6.52 16.30
N ARG A 178 9.24 7.01 15.19
CA ARG A 178 8.49 7.76 14.16
C ARG A 178 8.17 6.94 12.91
N GLY A 179 9.10 6.10 12.48
CA GLY A 179 8.93 5.22 11.31
C GLY A 179 8.32 3.87 11.67
N GLY A 180 8.41 3.47 12.94
CA GLY A 180 8.09 2.12 13.36
C GLY A 180 9.11 1.12 12.83
N ASN A 181 8.63 0.04 12.22
CA ASN A 181 9.44 -0.87 11.45
C ASN A 181 10.02 -0.17 10.22
N GLY A 182 11.21 -0.60 9.77
CA GLY A 182 11.85 -0.10 8.58
C GLY A 182 11.22 -0.66 7.29
N VAL A 183 11.97 -1.52 6.59
CA VAL A 183 11.47 -2.17 5.38
C VAL A 183 10.28 -3.11 5.64
N LEU A 184 10.18 -3.67 6.83
CA LEU A 184 9.03 -4.50 7.24
C LEU A 184 7.74 -3.67 7.22
N GLY A 185 7.76 -2.45 7.75
CA GLY A 185 6.60 -1.55 7.72
C GLY A 185 6.35 -0.96 6.32
N ASP A 186 7.39 -0.61 5.59
CA ASP A 186 7.26 0.04 4.28
C ASP A 186 6.92 -0.95 3.15
N LEU A 187 7.80 -1.90 2.86
CA LEU A 187 7.58 -2.89 1.80
C LEU A 187 6.88 -4.15 2.30
N GLY A 188 7.20 -4.61 3.51
CA GLY A 188 6.60 -5.81 4.08
C GLY A 188 5.09 -5.72 4.23
N SER A 189 4.54 -4.53 4.52
CA SER A 189 3.10 -4.31 4.58
C SER A 189 2.40 -4.65 3.27
N HIS A 190 2.95 -4.29 2.12
CA HIS A 190 2.44 -4.68 0.82
C HIS A 190 2.55 -6.19 0.58
N GLY A 191 3.67 -6.81 0.99
CA GLY A 191 3.86 -8.25 0.84
C GLY A 191 2.87 -9.06 1.65
N VAL A 192 2.68 -8.70 2.92
CA VAL A 192 1.69 -9.34 3.81
C VAL A 192 0.28 -9.16 3.28
N ASP A 193 -0.06 -7.96 2.79
CA ASP A 193 -1.35 -7.67 2.21
C ASP A 193 -1.63 -8.53 0.96
N LEU A 194 -0.67 -8.62 0.02
CA LEU A 194 -0.80 -9.44 -1.17
C LEU A 194 -0.92 -10.93 -0.83
N ILE A 195 -0.14 -11.43 0.15
CA ILE A 195 -0.24 -12.81 0.61
C ILE A 195 -1.64 -13.09 1.13
N ARG A 196 -2.17 -12.22 2.01
CA ARG A 196 -3.53 -12.38 2.55
C ARG A 196 -4.61 -12.28 1.48
N TYR A 197 -4.47 -11.35 0.56
CA TYR A 197 -5.40 -11.14 -0.56
C TYR A 197 -5.49 -12.35 -1.50
N LEU A 198 -4.35 -13.01 -1.75
CA LEU A 198 -4.26 -14.12 -2.69
C LEU A 198 -4.43 -15.49 -2.02
N LEU A 199 -3.89 -15.69 -0.81
CA LEU A 199 -3.75 -17.02 -0.19
C LEU A 199 -4.53 -17.19 1.12
N GLY A 200 -5.16 -16.13 1.62
CA GLY A 200 -5.91 -16.14 2.88
C GLY A 200 -5.05 -15.81 4.10
N GLU A 201 -5.51 -16.20 5.29
CA GLU A 201 -4.92 -15.75 6.55
C GLU A 201 -3.62 -16.48 6.93
N ILE A 202 -2.73 -15.72 7.57
CA ILE A 202 -1.45 -16.20 8.11
C ILE A 202 -1.68 -16.65 9.55
N SER A 203 -1.28 -17.88 9.89
CA SER A 203 -1.46 -18.45 11.23
C SER A 203 -0.24 -18.33 12.13
N ALA A 204 0.96 -18.40 11.57
CA ALA A 204 2.22 -18.27 12.33
C ALA A 204 3.37 -17.83 11.42
N VAL A 205 4.39 -17.24 12.03
CA VAL A 205 5.58 -16.70 11.34
C VAL A 205 6.85 -17.05 12.10
N VAL A 206 7.97 -17.20 11.36
CA VAL A 206 9.33 -17.14 11.91
C VAL A 206 10.14 -16.24 10.99
N ALA A 207 10.97 -15.34 11.56
CA ALA A 207 11.63 -14.29 10.80
C ALA A 207 12.98 -13.89 11.39
N ASP A 208 13.78 -13.25 10.54
CA ASP A 208 15.00 -12.54 10.89
C ASP A 208 15.02 -11.14 10.22
N THR A 209 15.73 -10.19 10.83
CA THR A 209 15.87 -8.81 10.36
C THR A 209 17.31 -8.34 10.46
N ALA A 210 17.70 -7.40 9.59
CA ALA A 210 19.06 -6.84 9.63
C ALA A 210 19.09 -5.34 9.29
N ILE A 211 20.00 -4.61 9.95
CA ILE A 211 20.38 -3.23 9.61
C ILE A 211 21.76 -3.30 8.98
N PHE A 212 21.88 -2.99 7.68
CA PHE A 212 23.15 -3.02 6.95
C PHE A 212 23.83 -1.65 6.87
N ILE A 213 23.05 -0.57 6.97
CA ILE A 213 23.56 0.81 7.00
C ILE A 213 23.20 1.42 8.37
N PRO A 214 24.09 1.23 9.38
CA PRO A 214 23.75 1.56 10.78
C PRO A 214 23.71 3.04 11.10
N THR A 215 24.27 3.89 10.22
CA THR A 215 24.28 5.35 10.41
C THR A 215 24.01 6.08 9.11
N ARG A 216 23.35 7.25 9.21
CA ARG A 216 23.08 8.12 8.06
C ARG A 216 23.31 9.58 8.43
N PRO A 217 23.75 10.44 7.49
CA PRO A 217 23.87 11.87 7.72
C PRO A 217 22.50 12.51 7.91
N ARG A 218 22.41 13.44 8.87
CA ARG A 218 21.19 14.23 9.09
C ARG A 218 20.91 15.13 7.88
N PRO A 219 19.64 15.42 7.56
CA PRO A 219 19.31 16.35 6.49
C PRO A 219 19.67 17.78 6.90
N SER A 220 20.01 18.62 5.92
CA SER A 220 20.26 20.05 6.11
C SER A 220 18.97 20.91 6.09
N GLY A 221 17.82 20.31 5.86
CA GLY A 221 16.53 20.98 5.78
C GLY A 221 15.36 20.00 5.64
N ALA A 222 14.18 20.48 5.27
CA ALA A 222 13.03 19.62 4.97
C ALA A 222 13.35 18.70 3.79
N THR A 223 13.06 17.40 3.94
CA THR A 223 13.35 16.38 2.91
C THR A 223 12.06 15.79 2.35
N SER A 224 12.10 15.37 1.09
CA SER A 224 11.02 14.60 0.44
C SER A 224 11.16 13.09 0.67
N GLY A 225 12.27 12.64 1.28
CA GLY A 225 12.44 11.26 1.74
C GLY A 225 13.65 10.49 1.19
N HIS A 226 14.19 10.80 0.02
CA HIS A 226 15.29 10.05 -0.62
C HIS A 226 16.48 10.91 -1.01
N GLU A 227 16.59 12.12 -0.46
CA GLU A 227 17.68 13.03 -0.71
C GLU A 227 18.93 12.63 0.09
N ARG A 228 20.09 13.16 -0.32
CA ARG A 228 21.33 12.99 0.44
C ARG A 228 21.35 13.93 1.64
N GLY A 229 21.82 13.43 2.78
CA GLY A 229 22.14 14.24 3.94
C GLY A 229 23.57 14.78 3.86
N SER A 230 23.83 15.84 4.62
CA SER A 230 25.17 16.44 4.73
C SER A 230 25.54 16.82 6.18
N GLY A 231 24.61 16.55 7.13
CA GLY A 231 24.83 16.83 8.55
C GLY A 231 25.56 15.69 9.29
N GLU A 232 25.73 15.85 10.59
CA GLU A 232 26.33 14.85 11.46
C GLU A 232 25.59 13.50 11.36
N PRO A 233 26.31 12.36 11.29
CA PRO A 233 25.69 11.05 11.26
C PRO A 233 24.83 10.77 12.52
N GLY A 234 23.72 10.10 12.33
CA GLY A 234 22.89 9.57 13.41
C GLY A 234 22.51 8.10 13.17
N PRO A 235 22.03 7.39 14.20
CA PRO A 235 21.75 5.98 14.12
C PRO A 235 20.53 5.67 13.28
N VAL A 236 20.56 4.56 12.54
CA VAL A 236 19.42 3.89 11.94
C VAL A 236 18.91 2.86 12.95
N GLU A 237 17.64 2.94 13.31
CA GLU A 237 17.04 2.16 14.42
C GLU A 237 16.15 1.01 13.93
N ASN A 238 15.88 0.93 12.64
CA ASN A 238 14.98 -0.08 12.06
C ASN A 238 15.57 -0.75 10.82
N GLU A 239 15.07 -1.92 10.51
CA GLU A 239 15.65 -2.88 9.60
C GLU A 239 15.68 -2.41 8.13
N ASP A 240 16.79 -2.74 7.43
CA ASP A 240 16.97 -2.57 5.99
C ASP A 240 16.49 -3.80 5.20
N TRP A 241 16.46 -4.95 5.86
CA TRP A 241 16.09 -6.23 5.29
C TRP A 241 15.34 -7.09 6.31
N PHE A 242 14.39 -7.89 5.85
CA PHE A 242 13.84 -9.00 6.59
C PHE A 242 13.57 -10.19 5.68
N GLY A 243 13.62 -11.40 6.27
CA GLY A 243 13.17 -12.65 5.67
C GLY A 243 12.29 -13.41 6.64
N ALA A 244 11.16 -13.95 6.15
CA ALA A 244 10.18 -14.66 6.95
C ALA A 244 9.68 -15.93 6.28
N LEU A 245 9.44 -16.98 7.12
CA LEU A 245 8.64 -18.15 6.75
C LEU A 245 7.27 -18.02 7.40
N LEU A 246 6.21 -18.20 6.62
CA LEU A 246 4.83 -18.07 7.07
C LEU A 246 4.10 -19.40 6.93
N ARG A 247 3.25 -19.70 7.90
CA ARG A 247 2.25 -20.77 7.82
C ARG A 247 0.89 -20.16 7.55
N MET A 248 0.23 -20.62 6.49
CA MET A 248 -1.13 -20.20 6.17
C MET A 248 -2.16 -21.09 6.87
N ASP A 249 -3.35 -20.58 7.15
CA ASP A 249 -4.47 -21.38 7.66
C ASP A 249 -4.84 -22.53 6.72
N SER A 250 -4.68 -22.34 5.40
CA SER A 250 -4.87 -23.38 4.39
C SER A 250 -3.88 -24.53 4.44
N GLY A 251 -2.81 -24.39 5.23
CA GLY A 251 -1.69 -25.32 5.32
C GLY A 251 -0.54 -25.02 4.35
N ALA A 252 -0.67 -24.06 3.45
CA ALA A 252 0.41 -23.63 2.56
C ALA A 252 1.60 -23.02 3.34
N ARG A 253 2.76 -22.99 2.71
CA ARG A 253 3.98 -22.34 3.23
C ARG A 253 4.36 -21.19 2.34
N VAL A 254 4.75 -20.06 2.94
CA VAL A 254 5.15 -18.87 2.19
C VAL A 254 6.50 -18.37 2.70
N VAL A 255 7.38 -18.03 1.74
CA VAL A 255 8.58 -17.24 1.99
C VAL A 255 8.25 -15.79 1.63
N LEU A 256 8.48 -14.85 2.55
CA LEU A 256 8.38 -13.42 2.31
C LEU A 256 9.72 -12.78 2.60
N GLU A 257 10.24 -12.02 1.64
CA GLU A 257 11.48 -11.26 1.79
C GLU A 257 11.28 -9.85 1.28
N ALA A 258 11.84 -8.87 2.02
CA ALA A 258 11.93 -7.50 1.51
C ALA A 258 13.27 -6.85 1.87
N SER A 259 13.75 -5.97 1.00
CA SER A 259 14.96 -5.19 1.17
C SER A 259 14.77 -3.79 0.60
N ARG A 260 15.25 -2.77 1.34
CA ARG A 260 15.32 -1.39 0.86
C ARG A 260 16.72 -0.99 0.40
N VAL A 261 17.67 -1.95 0.48
CA VAL A 261 19.10 -1.76 0.14
C VAL A 261 19.60 -2.77 -0.88
N ALA A 262 18.71 -3.41 -1.63
CA ALA A 262 19.04 -4.38 -2.67
C ALA A 262 19.56 -3.67 -3.92
N VAL A 263 20.87 -3.41 -3.96
CA VAL A 263 21.52 -2.72 -5.10
C VAL A 263 21.21 -3.44 -6.42
N ALA A 264 20.85 -2.66 -7.44
CA ALA A 264 20.42 -3.08 -8.78
C ALA A 264 19.02 -3.72 -8.88
N GLU A 265 18.29 -3.84 -7.76
CA GLU A 265 16.91 -4.30 -7.74
C GLU A 265 15.95 -3.11 -7.53
N GLN A 266 15.49 -2.50 -8.62
CA GLN A 266 14.58 -1.36 -8.58
C GLN A 266 13.13 -1.84 -8.68
N ASN A 267 12.39 -1.78 -7.54
CA ASN A 267 11.00 -2.23 -7.44
C ASN A 267 10.79 -3.65 -7.99
N SER A 268 11.71 -4.55 -7.67
CA SER A 268 11.60 -5.98 -7.99
C SER A 268 10.61 -6.65 -7.03
N TYR A 269 9.34 -6.33 -7.20
CA TYR A 269 8.23 -6.88 -6.43
C TYR A 269 7.58 -7.99 -7.23
N GLY A 270 7.21 -9.08 -6.56
CA GLY A 270 6.58 -10.16 -7.26
C GLY A 270 6.30 -11.39 -6.41
N PHE A 271 5.64 -12.36 -7.04
CA PHE A 271 5.37 -13.65 -6.41
C PHE A 271 5.53 -14.83 -7.37
N GLU A 272 5.78 -15.97 -6.77
CA GLU A 272 5.68 -17.31 -7.33
C GLU A 272 4.76 -18.12 -6.43
N ILE A 273 3.66 -18.66 -6.97
CA ILE A 273 2.67 -19.45 -6.22
C ILE A 273 2.55 -20.82 -6.87
N HIS A 274 2.80 -21.88 -6.13
CA HIS A 274 2.76 -23.26 -6.60
C HIS A 274 1.60 -24.04 -5.96
N GLY A 275 0.82 -24.68 -6.80
CA GLY A 275 -0.25 -25.57 -6.40
C GLY A 275 -0.01 -27.00 -6.86
N THR A 276 -0.97 -27.88 -6.56
CA THR A 276 -0.90 -29.30 -6.92
C THR A 276 -1.12 -29.57 -8.41
N ALA A 277 -1.64 -28.58 -9.17
CA ALA A 277 -1.98 -28.70 -10.58
C ALA A 277 -1.41 -27.58 -11.45
N GLY A 278 -0.61 -26.66 -10.88
CA GLY A 278 -0.05 -25.56 -11.66
C GLY A 278 0.68 -24.53 -10.79
N ALA A 279 1.11 -23.44 -11.45
CA ALA A 279 1.82 -22.34 -10.79
C ALA A 279 1.46 -20.99 -11.41
N LEU A 280 1.63 -19.91 -10.63
CA LEU A 280 1.44 -18.53 -11.04
C LEU A 280 2.69 -17.71 -10.75
N PHE A 281 3.04 -16.79 -11.66
CA PHE A 281 4.23 -15.96 -11.58
C PHE A 281 3.89 -14.53 -11.94
N TRP A 282 4.32 -13.55 -11.11
CA TRP A 282 4.10 -12.14 -11.38
C TRP A 282 5.32 -11.30 -10.99
N ASP A 283 5.61 -10.28 -11.80
CA ASP A 283 6.62 -9.25 -11.55
C ASP A 283 5.98 -7.87 -11.76
N PHE A 284 6.06 -7.01 -10.77
CA PHE A 284 5.48 -5.65 -10.79
C PHE A 284 5.99 -4.80 -11.95
N ARG A 285 7.26 -4.97 -12.36
CA ARG A 285 7.83 -4.25 -13.51
C ARG A 285 7.15 -4.61 -14.85
N ARG A 286 6.40 -5.71 -14.85
CA ARG A 286 5.56 -6.21 -15.94
C ARG A 286 4.13 -6.44 -15.42
N MET A 287 3.59 -5.42 -14.75
CA MET A 287 2.40 -5.58 -13.90
C MET A 287 1.14 -6.12 -14.60
N GLY A 288 1.05 -5.97 -15.92
CA GLY A 288 -0.05 -6.49 -16.74
C GLY A 288 0.15 -7.92 -17.25
N GLU A 289 1.24 -8.60 -16.87
CA GLU A 289 1.58 -9.93 -17.35
C GLU A 289 1.55 -10.94 -16.22
N LEU A 290 0.86 -12.06 -16.44
CA LEU A 290 0.79 -13.18 -15.51
C LEU A 290 1.34 -14.43 -16.17
N GLY A 291 2.41 -15.01 -15.62
CA GLY A 291 2.86 -16.35 -15.99
C GLY A 291 1.93 -17.38 -15.36
N VAL A 292 1.40 -18.29 -16.19
CA VAL A 292 0.50 -19.36 -15.75
C VAL A 292 1.04 -20.68 -16.26
N GLY A 293 1.41 -21.56 -15.33
CA GLY A 293 1.81 -22.94 -15.63
C GLY A 293 0.66 -23.89 -15.28
N THR A 294 0.03 -24.51 -16.29
CA THR A 294 -0.98 -25.55 -16.09
C THR A 294 -0.80 -26.62 -17.17
N GLY A 295 -1.01 -27.88 -16.82
CA GLY A 295 -0.86 -29.00 -17.75
C GLY A 295 -1.33 -30.32 -17.18
N ALA A 296 -1.41 -31.33 -18.06
CA ALA A 296 -1.89 -32.67 -17.69
C ALA A 296 -0.86 -33.48 -16.87
N SER A 297 0.41 -33.11 -16.96
CA SER A 297 1.50 -33.77 -16.22
C SER A 297 2.36 -32.74 -15.54
N PRO A 298 2.63 -32.87 -14.20
CA PRO A 298 3.48 -31.94 -13.46
C PRO A 298 4.90 -31.75 -14.05
N GLN A 299 5.39 -32.68 -14.82
CA GLN A 299 6.73 -32.65 -15.42
C GLN A 299 6.76 -31.99 -16.80
N ASP A 300 5.60 -31.81 -17.42
CA ASP A 300 5.45 -31.25 -18.79
C ASP A 300 4.50 -30.03 -18.76
N VAL A 301 4.67 -29.16 -17.77
CA VAL A 301 3.84 -27.95 -17.62
C VAL A 301 4.49 -26.77 -18.33
N PRO A 302 3.97 -26.34 -19.49
CA PRO A 302 4.42 -25.10 -20.10
C PRO A 302 3.95 -23.91 -19.28
N VAL A 303 4.78 -22.86 -19.20
CA VAL A 303 4.37 -21.58 -18.64
C VAL A 303 3.97 -20.64 -19.76
N HIS A 304 2.72 -20.22 -19.77
CA HIS A 304 2.18 -19.25 -20.70
C HIS A 304 2.10 -17.87 -20.04
N THR A 305 2.35 -16.80 -20.80
CA THR A 305 2.08 -15.43 -20.34
C THR A 305 0.66 -15.06 -20.75
N ILE A 306 -0.16 -14.71 -19.75
CA ILE A 306 -1.47 -14.09 -19.95
C ILE A 306 -1.28 -12.59 -19.82
N PHE A 307 -1.72 -11.82 -20.82
CA PHE A 307 -1.82 -10.38 -20.73
C PHE A 307 -3.19 -10.00 -20.15
N ALA A 308 -3.21 -9.03 -19.23
CA ALA A 308 -4.46 -8.49 -18.74
C ALA A 308 -5.31 -7.98 -19.91
N ALA A 309 -6.56 -8.38 -19.95
CA ALA A 309 -7.45 -8.06 -21.04
C ALA A 309 -8.15 -6.71 -20.84
N PRO A 310 -8.41 -5.94 -21.91
CA PRO A 310 -9.06 -4.64 -21.82
C PRO A 310 -10.53 -4.70 -21.36
N LEU A 311 -11.12 -5.89 -21.27
CA LEU A 311 -12.50 -6.09 -20.80
C LEU A 311 -12.59 -6.55 -19.33
N ASP A 312 -11.47 -6.65 -18.63
CA ASP A 312 -11.41 -7.17 -17.27
C ASP A 312 -11.74 -6.06 -16.24
N GLY A 313 -13.03 -5.91 -15.88
CA GLY A 313 -13.49 -5.06 -14.80
C GLY A 313 -13.02 -3.60 -14.89
N ASP A 314 -12.43 -3.07 -13.82
CA ASP A 314 -11.94 -1.68 -13.76
C ASP A 314 -10.77 -1.42 -14.71
N PHE A 315 -10.07 -2.46 -15.18
CA PHE A 315 -8.92 -2.32 -16.07
C PHE A 315 -9.33 -1.92 -17.48
N ALA A 316 -10.55 -2.21 -17.89
CA ALA A 316 -11.11 -1.79 -19.18
C ALA A 316 -11.03 -0.26 -19.38
N ALA A 317 -11.03 0.51 -18.28
CA ALA A 317 -10.93 1.97 -18.34
C ALA A 317 -9.54 2.49 -18.75
N PHE A 318 -8.49 1.65 -18.70
CA PHE A 318 -7.10 2.04 -18.93
C PHE A 318 -6.48 1.40 -20.16
N GLN A 319 -6.96 0.25 -20.58
CA GLN A 319 -6.29 -0.59 -21.58
C GLN A 319 -7.13 -0.67 -22.86
N PRO A 320 -6.75 0.09 -23.92
CA PRO A 320 -7.41 -0.03 -25.22
C PRO A 320 -7.09 -1.36 -25.94
N GLY A 321 -6.10 -2.14 -25.45
CA GLY A 321 -5.73 -3.45 -25.99
C GLY A 321 -4.88 -4.24 -25.01
N ALA A 322 -4.92 -5.57 -25.11
CA ALA A 322 -4.08 -6.46 -24.31
C ALA A 322 -2.58 -6.16 -24.49
N GLY A 323 -1.81 -6.25 -23.41
CA GLY A 323 -0.37 -6.00 -23.41
C GLY A 323 0.04 -4.52 -23.41
N ILE A 324 -0.90 -3.57 -23.37
CA ILE A 324 -0.59 -2.16 -23.14
C ILE A 324 -0.32 -1.97 -21.64
N PRO A 325 0.88 -1.45 -21.25
CA PRO A 325 1.25 -1.34 -19.84
C PRO A 325 0.44 -0.26 -19.12
N MET A 326 0.13 -0.53 -17.85
CA MET A 326 -0.36 0.46 -16.88
C MET A 326 0.81 0.99 -16.05
N SER A 327 0.60 2.11 -15.36
CA SER A 327 1.56 2.72 -14.45
C SER A 327 1.14 2.52 -12.98
N PHE A 328 2.07 2.84 -12.06
CA PHE A 328 1.77 2.90 -10.63
C PHE A 328 0.60 3.87 -10.33
N ASP A 329 0.57 5.01 -11.01
CA ASP A 329 -0.46 6.02 -10.81
C ASP A 329 -1.85 5.52 -11.24
N ASP A 330 -1.93 4.66 -12.26
CA ASP A 330 -3.20 4.06 -12.69
C ASP A 330 -3.81 3.16 -11.61
N LEU A 331 -2.97 2.44 -10.85
CA LEU A 331 -3.42 1.65 -9.70
C LEU A 331 -4.06 2.54 -8.63
N LYS A 332 -3.55 3.75 -8.43
CA LYS A 332 -4.10 4.74 -7.50
C LYS A 332 -5.38 5.38 -8.03
N VAL A 333 -5.55 5.52 -9.33
CA VAL A 333 -6.83 5.95 -9.92
C VAL A 333 -7.94 4.91 -9.67
N ILE A 334 -7.62 3.62 -9.82
CA ILE A 334 -8.56 2.53 -9.49
C ILE A 334 -8.90 2.56 -8.00
N GLU A 335 -7.91 2.76 -7.14
CA GLU A 335 -8.09 2.82 -5.68
C GLU A 335 -9.00 4.00 -5.29
N ALA A 336 -8.74 5.20 -5.84
CA ALA A 336 -9.59 6.37 -5.65
C ALA A 336 -11.03 6.11 -6.13
N TYR A 337 -11.21 5.53 -7.31
CA TYR A 337 -12.52 5.15 -7.84
C TYR A 337 -13.26 4.21 -6.91
N ARG A 338 -12.60 3.15 -6.44
CA ARG A 338 -13.18 2.18 -5.50
C ARG A 338 -13.57 2.81 -4.16
N PHE A 339 -12.73 3.74 -3.65
CA PHE A 339 -13.07 4.51 -2.45
C PHE A 339 -14.33 5.36 -2.64
N LEU A 340 -14.39 6.13 -3.72
CA LEU A 340 -15.55 6.96 -4.05
C LEU A 340 -16.82 6.12 -4.24
N ARG A 341 -16.69 4.97 -4.87
CA ARG A 341 -17.79 4.02 -5.06
C ARG A 341 -18.28 3.44 -3.73
N SER A 342 -17.35 3.09 -2.81
CA SER A 342 -17.72 2.59 -1.48
C SER A 342 -18.54 3.61 -0.69
N ILE A 343 -18.25 4.91 -0.85
CA ILE A 343 -19.05 5.99 -0.25
C ILE A 343 -20.44 6.05 -0.89
N ALA A 344 -20.51 6.04 -2.22
CA ALA A 344 -21.78 6.16 -2.94
C ALA A 344 -22.71 4.96 -2.72
N ASP A 345 -22.16 3.75 -2.62
CA ASP A 345 -22.92 2.51 -2.42
C ASP A 345 -23.32 2.26 -0.94
N GLY A 346 -23.06 3.24 -0.05
CA GLY A 346 -23.61 3.26 1.30
C GLY A 346 -23.11 2.14 2.23
N GLY A 347 -21.84 1.73 2.11
CA GLY A 347 -21.21 0.79 3.06
C GLY A 347 -20.59 -0.47 2.46
N THR A 348 -20.83 -0.76 1.18
CA THR A 348 -20.12 -1.85 0.50
C THR A 348 -18.69 -1.41 0.15
N SER A 349 -17.69 -2.03 0.75
CA SER A 349 -16.30 -1.72 0.41
C SER A 349 -15.90 -2.38 -0.92
N HIS A 350 -15.33 -1.60 -1.83
CA HIS A 350 -14.80 -2.05 -3.13
C HIS A 350 -13.27 -2.17 -3.16
N GLY A 351 -12.57 -1.68 -2.14
CA GLY A 351 -11.11 -1.68 -2.02
C GLY A 351 -10.60 -2.40 -0.77
N ALA A 352 -9.33 -2.19 -0.45
CA ALA A 352 -8.75 -2.64 0.81
C ALA A 352 -9.36 -1.86 1.99
N THR A 353 -9.69 -2.58 3.06
CA THR A 353 -10.42 -2.06 4.21
C THR A 353 -9.50 -1.81 5.41
N ILE A 354 -10.04 -1.16 6.44
CA ILE A 354 -9.33 -1.04 7.73
C ILE A 354 -9.11 -2.43 8.37
N ASP A 355 -10.02 -3.38 8.19
CA ASP A 355 -9.83 -4.75 8.69
C ASP A 355 -8.65 -5.45 7.99
N ASP A 356 -8.48 -5.24 6.70
CA ASP A 356 -7.29 -5.71 5.97
C ASP A 356 -6.01 -5.12 6.56
N ALA A 357 -6.01 -3.82 6.90
CA ALA A 357 -4.86 -3.16 7.50
C ALA A 357 -4.55 -3.68 8.91
N ILE A 358 -5.57 -3.90 9.74
CA ILE A 358 -5.41 -4.46 11.08
C ILE A 358 -4.80 -5.86 10.99
N ARG A 359 -5.36 -6.74 10.15
CA ARG A 359 -4.84 -8.10 9.97
C ARG A 359 -3.41 -8.12 9.40
N SER A 360 -3.12 -7.20 8.47
CA SER A 360 -1.75 -7.06 7.95
C SER A 360 -0.79 -6.57 9.03
N ALA A 361 -1.19 -5.60 9.85
CA ALA A 361 -0.38 -5.10 10.96
C ALA A 361 -0.16 -6.17 12.05
N GLU A 362 -1.16 -7.01 12.37
CA GLU A 362 -1.00 -8.15 13.28
C GLU A 362 0.07 -9.13 12.82
N ALA A 363 0.11 -9.43 11.53
CA ALA A 363 1.15 -10.28 10.95
C ALA A 363 2.54 -9.59 10.98
N LEU A 364 2.62 -8.29 10.69
CA LEU A 364 3.87 -7.52 10.79
C LEU A 364 4.38 -7.45 12.24
N ASP A 365 3.49 -7.21 13.21
CA ASP A 365 3.83 -7.24 14.63
C ASP A 365 4.35 -8.64 15.07
N ALA A 366 3.77 -9.72 14.52
CA ALA A 366 4.24 -11.08 14.77
C ALA A 366 5.60 -11.37 14.12
N ILE A 367 5.86 -10.86 12.91
CA ILE A 367 7.17 -10.94 12.24
C ILE A 367 8.24 -10.23 13.07
N GLY A 368 7.96 -8.99 13.52
CA GLY A 368 8.87 -8.24 14.38
C GLY A 368 9.20 -8.99 15.68
N ARG A 369 8.17 -9.48 16.41
CA ARG A 369 8.39 -10.29 17.62
C ARG A 369 9.16 -11.56 17.35
N SER A 370 8.93 -12.22 16.21
CA SER A 370 9.66 -13.43 15.83
C SER A 370 11.14 -13.16 15.62
N ALA A 371 11.48 -12.06 14.95
CA ALA A 371 12.88 -11.65 14.76
C ALA A 371 13.58 -11.34 16.09
N GLU A 372 12.86 -10.76 17.06
CA GLU A 372 13.40 -10.48 18.41
C GLU A 372 13.59 -11.76 19.25
N THR A 373 12.68 -12.73 19.14
CA THR A 373 12.67 -13.93 19.97
C THR A 373 13.36 -15.14 19.34
N GLY A 374 13.64 -15.12 18.04
CA GLY A 374 14.27 -16.20 17.27
C GLY A 374 13.37 -17.43 17.07
N GLY A 375 12.06 -17.32 17.32
CA GLY A 375 11.13 -18.45 17.28
C GLY A 375 9.84 -18.22 16.50
N TRP A 376 9.05 -19.29 16.32
CA TRP A 376 7.71 -19.20 15.73
C TRP A 376 6.76 -18.40 16.62
N VAL A 377 6.09 -17.42 16.04
CA VAL A 377 5.08 -16.58 16.69
C VAL A 377 3.74 -16.78 15.98
N SER A 378 2.68 -17.03 16.74
CA SER A 378 1.31 -17.10 16.21
C SER A 378 0.81 -15.71 15.86
N VAL A 379 0.10 -15.60 14.74
CA VAL A 379 -0.63 -14.38 14.35
C VAL A 379 -2.03 -14.45 14.98
N PRO A 380 -2.52 -13.37 15.62
CA PRO A 380 -3.88 -13.33 16.17
C PRO A 380 -4.94 -13.56 15.08
N ARG A 381 -6.12 -14.09 15.50
CA ARG A 381 -7.28 -14.32 14.61
C ARG A 381 -8.34 -13.26 14.78
#